data_7f6933ce6cc20967d341fb1083f7c160
#
_entry.id   7f6933ce6cc20967d341fb1083f7c160
#
_cell.length_a   1.000
_cell.length_b   1.000
_cell.length_c   1.000
_cell.angle_alpha   90.00
_cell.angle_beta   90.00
_cell.angle_gamma   90.00
#
_symmetry.space_group_name_H-M   'P 1'
#
loop_
_entity.id
_entity.type
_entity.pdbx_description
1 polymer ?
#
loop_
_entity_poly.entity_id
_entity_poly.type
_entity_poly.pdbx_seq_one_letter_code
_entity_poly.pdbx_strand_id
1 'polypeptide(L)'
;MDKEVQVVENGDIIEKDNVLMLTKPYMFEGTEYTEVDLSGLDNIKARDMIEAEKIYGRSGGFSFIPEMSMEYAFVIATRASKYPIEFFQGLPPRDAMRVKNKVTNFFFGMA
;
A
#
# COMPACT_ATOMS: atom_id res chain seq x y z
N MET A 1 11.37 11.76 18.15
CA MET A 1 10.54 10.72 18.44
C MET A 1 10.60 9.63 17.44
N ASP A 2 10.75 8.49 17.99
CA ASP A 2 11.01 7.37 17.21
C ASP A 2 9.81 6.86 16.57
N LYS A 3 9.93 6.47 15.34
CA LYS A 3 8.84 5.89 14.63
C LYS A 3 9.05 4.43 14.40
N GLU A 4 9.79 3.80 15.30
CA GLU A 4 10.10 2.42 15.08
C GLU A 4 8.99 1.53 15.43
N VAL A 5 9.07 0.31 14.97
CA VAL A 5 8.10 -0.70 15.29
C VAL A 5 8.08 -0.93 16.78
N GLN A 6 6.92 -1.07 17.33
CA GLN A 6 6.74 -1.31 18.76
C GLN A 6 5.88 -2.53 18.95
N VAL A 7 6.14 -3.23 20.04
CA VAL A 7 5.37 -4.41 20.40
C VAL A 7 4.38 -4.03 21.45
N VAL A 8 3.11 -4.31 21.22
CA VAL A 8 2.09 -4.01 22.20
C VAL A 8 1.99 -5.16 23.17
N GLU A 9 1.29 -4.93 24.27
CA GLU A 9 1.25 -5.89 25.36
C GLU A 9 0.72 -7.22 24.96
N ASN A 10 -0.23 -7.27 24.06
CA ASN A 10 -0.81 -8.55 23.68
C ASN A 10 -0.01 -9.28 22.62
N GLY A 11 1.19 -8.79 22.33
CA GLY A 11 2.05 -9.49 21.39
C GLY A 11 1.92 -9.02 19.95
N ASP A 12 1.00 -8.13 19.66
CA ASP A 12 0.89 -7.61 18.32
C ASP A 12 2.05 -6.69 18.03
N ILE A 13 2.32 -6.48 16.76
CA ILE A 13 3.39 -5.61 16.33
C ILE A 13 2.78 -4.36 15.73
N ILE A 14 3.19 -3.21 16.22
CA ILE A 14 2.79 -1.94 15.66
C ILE A 14 3.80 -1.58 14.59
N GLU A 15 3.32 -1.45 13.37
CA GLU A 15 4.19 -1.17 12.25
C GLU A 15 4.74 0.24 12.35
N LYS A 16 5.92 0.44 11.78
CA LYS A 16 6.45 1.77 11.61
C LYS A 16 5.50 2.53 10.72
N ASP A 17 5.66 3.86 10.73
CA ASP A 17 4.87 4.71 9.85
C ASP A 17 4.93 4.18 8.44
N ASN A 18 3.80 3.73 7.93
CA ASN A 18 3.64 3.29 6.55
C ASN A 18 4.59 2.19 6.10
N VAL A 19 5.13 1.42 7.03
CA VAL A 19 5.85 0.20 6.69
C VAL A 19 4.98 -0.97 7.11
N LEU A 20 4.56 -1.76 6.14
CA LEU A 20 3.61 -2.83 6.35
C LEU A 20 4.34 -4.15 6.49
N MET A 21 4.09 -4.87 7.59
CA MET A 21 4.69 -6.19 7.76
C MET A 21 3.81 -7.22 7.07
N LEU A 22 4.43 -8.04 6.23
CA LEU A 22 3.68 -9.07 5.50
C LEU A 22 3.35 -10.22 6.45
N THR A 23 2.24 -10.90 6.17
CA THR A 23 1.81 -12.01 7.02
C THR A 23 2.72 -13.22 6.85
N LYS A 24 3.39 -13.32 5.71
CA LYS A 24 4.38 -14.36 5.49
C LYS A 24 5.34 -13.88 4.40
N PRO A 25 6.52 -14.49 4.31
CA PRO A 25 7.49 -14.06 3.31
C PRO A 25 6.92 -14.14 1.90
N TYR A 26 7.30 -13.18 1.08
CA TYR A 26 6.79 -13.05 -0.28
C TYR A 26 7.96 -12.99 -1.24
N MET A 27 8.00 -13.91 -2.19
CA MET A 27 9.06 -13.93 -3.19
C MET A 27 8.61 -13.16 -4.42
N PHE A 28 9.44 -12.21 -4.83
CA PHE A 28 9.17 -11.46 -6.04
C PHE A 28 10.48 -11.31 -6.80
N GLU A 29 10.51 -11.86 -8.01
CA GLU A 29 11.67 -11.78 -8.89
C GLU A 29 12.97 -12.19 -8.18
N GLY A 30 12.89 -13.30 -7.45
CA GLY A 30 14.06 -13.88 -6.82
C GLY A 30 14.44 -13.26 -5.48
N THR A 31 13.74 -12.26 -5.02
CA THR A 31 14.02 -11.62 -3.75
C THR A 31 12.89 -11.88 -2.77
N GLU A 32 13.27 -12.21 -1.55
CA GLU A 32 12.26 -12.46 -0.51
C GLU A 32 11.99 -11.18 0.26
N TYR A 33 10.72 -10.85 0.42
CA TYR A 33 10.29 -9.66 1.14
C TYR A 33 9.48 -10.07 2.35
N THR A 34 9.73 -9.40 3.47
CA THR A 34 8.94 -9.61 4.68
C THR A 34 8.19 -8.35 5.07
N GLU A 35 8.44 -7.27 4.38
CA GLU A 35 7.74 -6.01 4.65
C GLU A 35 7.62 -5.21 3.37
N VAL A 36 6.71 -4.26 3.37
CA VAL A 36 6.52 -3.36 2.24
C VAL A 36 6.63 -1.95 2.78
N ASP A 37 7.60 -1.20 2.28
CA ASP A 37 7.86 0.16 2.74
C ASP A 37 7.05 1.14 1.90
N LEU A 38 6.00 1.68 2.49
CA LEU A 38 5.14 2.66 1.84
C LEU A 38 5.32 4.03 2.47
N SER A 39 6.50 4.30 3.05
CA SER A 39 6.73 5.57 3.70
C SER A 39 6.63 6.74 2.72
N GLY A 40 6.79 6.48 1.43
CA GLY A 40 6.60 7.52 0.43
C GLY A 40 5.19 8.05 0.31
N LEU A 41 4.22 7.42 0.99
CA LEU A 41 2.87 7.97 1.01
C LEU A 41 2.85 9.41 1.49
N ASP A 42 3.75 9.76 2.40
CA ASP A 42 3.80 11.12 2.92
C ASP A 42 4.18 12.13 1.83
N ASN A 43 4.71 11.67 0.72
CA ASN A 43 5.12 12.56 -0.37
C ASN A 43 4.20 12.50 -1.58
N ILE A 44 3.10 11.79 -1.45
CA ILE A 44 2.12 11.70 -2.55
C ILE A 44 1.48 13.08 -2.75
N LYS A 45 1.31 13.45 -4.00
CA LYS A 45 0.73 14.73 -4.36
C LYS A 45 -0.50 14.53 -5.22
N ALA A 46 -1.25 15.61 -5.39
CA ALA A 46 -2.47 15.54 -6.20
C ALA A 46 -2.20 14.97 -7.60
N ARG A 47 -1.05 15.29 -8.18
CA ARG A 47 -0.76 14.77 -9.52
C ARG A 47 -0.64 13.25 -9.54
N ASP A 48 -0.20 12.67 -8.42
CA ASP A 48 -0.16 11.22 -8.32
C ASP A 48 -1.55 10.64 -8.31
N MET A 49 -2.47 11.29 -7.63
CA MET A 49 -3.86 10.86 -7.60
C MET A 49 -4.52 10.99 -8.97
N ILE A 50 -4.21 12.07 -9.67
CA ILE A 50 -4.76 12.26 -11.02
C ILE A 50 -4.27 11.16 -11.95
N GLU A 51 -2.99 10.81 -11.84
CA GLU A 51 -2.44 9.75 -12.67
C GLU A 51 -3.09 8.42 -12.33
N ALA A 52 -3.33 8.16 -11.04
CA ALA A 52 -3.99 6.93 -10.63
C ALA A 52 -5.40 6.85 -11.18
N GLU A 53 -6.11 7.97 -11.20
CA GLU A 53 -7.45 8.00 -11.77
C GLU A 53 -7.44 7.67 -13.25
N LYS A 54 -6.45 8.20 -13.98
CA LYS A 54 -6.36 7.93 -15.40
C LYS A 54 -6.10 6.46 -15.66
N ILE A 55 -5.20 5.86 -14.91
CA ILE A 55 -4.88 4.46 -15.09
C ILE A 55 -6.08 3.60 -14.74
N TYR A 56 -6.76 3.92 -13.65
CA TYR A 56 -7.95 3.18 -13.24
C TYR A 56 -9.03 3.27 -14.31
N GLY A 57 -9.24 4.46 -14.87
CA GLY A 57 -10.24 4.63 -15.92
C GLY A 57 -9.91 3.88 -17.18
N ARG A 58 -8.62 3.83 -17.56
CA ARG A 58 -8.22 3.12 -18.77
C ARG A 58 -8.43 1.62 -18.66
N SER A 59 -8.33 1.09 -17.45
CA SER A 59 -8.49 -0.35 -17.27
C SER A 59 -9.96 -0.76 -17.23
N GLY A 60 -10.87 0.20 -17.38
CA GLY A 60 -12.29 -0.11 -17.35
C GLY A 60 -12.88 -0.14 -15.97
N GLY A 61 -12.13 0.36 -14.99
CA GLY A 61 -12.63 0.36 -13.63
C GLY A 61 -13.82 1.28 -13.46
N PHE A 62 -14.69 0.94 -12.53
CA PHE A 62 -15.84 1.75 -12.20
C PHE A 62 -16.07 1.69 -10.71
N SER A 63 -16.16 2.86 -10.09
CA SER A 63 -16.46 2.95 -8.68
C SER A 63 -16.85 4.38 -8.38
N PHE A 64 -17.81 4.54 -7.50
CA PHE A 64 -18.19 5.89 -7.07
C PHE A 64 -17.05 6.56 -6.32
N ILE A 65 -16.20 5.77 -5.67
CA ILE A 65 -15.05 6.29 -4.94
C ILE A 65 -13.83 5.50 -5.38
N PRO A 66 -13.19 5.92 -6.49
CA PRO A 66 -12.02 5.17 -7.01
C PRO A 66 -10.93 4.97 -5.98
N GLU A 67 -10.77 5.92 -5.07
CA GLU A 67 -9.73 5.83 -4.04
C GLU A 67 -9.87 4.61 -3.15
N MET A 68 -11.04 3.97 -3.17
CA MET A 68 -11.26 2.78 -2.37
C MET A 68 -11.06 1.49 -3.16
N SER A 69 -10.71 1.58 -4.45
CA SER A 69 -10.49 0.37 -5.23
C SER A 69 -9.07 -0.14 -5.02
N MET A 70 -8.91 -1.46 -5.17
CA MET A 70 -7.60 -2.06 -5.02
C MET A 70 -6.67 -1.61 -6.14
N GLU A 71 -7.20 -1.47 -7.35
CA GLU A 71 -6.37 -1.06 -8.47
C GLU A 71 -5.82 0.34 -8.28
N TYR A 72 -6.67 1.26 -7.85
CA TYR A 72 -6.24 2.62 -7.57
C TYR A 72 -5.19 2.62 -6.46
N ALA A 73 -5.45 1.85 -5.41
CA ALA A 73 -4.54 1.79 -4.28
C ALA A 73 -3.16 1.28 -4.70
N PHE A 74 -3.12 0.29 -5.59
CA PHE A 74 -1.85 -0.26 -6.03
C PHE A 74 -1.07 0.73 -6.86
N VAL A 75 -1.74 1.54 -7.69
CA VAL A 75 -1.04 2.58 -8.44
C VAL A 75 -0.42 3.58 -7.48
N ILE A 76 -1.17 3.99 -6.46
CA ILE A 76 -0.64 4.90 -5.45
C ILE A 76 0.53 4.26 -4.71
N ALA A 77 0.40 2.98 -4.35
CA ALA A 77 1.47 2.29 -3.64
C ALA A 77 2.75 2.24 -4.47
N THR A 78 2.61 2.03 -5.78
CA THR A 78 3.75 2.03 -6.67
C THR A 78 4.43 3.39 -6.69
N ARG A 79 3.66 4.45 -6.72
CA ARG A 79 4.24 5.79 -6.74
C ARG A 79 4.84 6.18 -5.39
N ALA A 80 4.38 5.56 -4.32
CA ALA A 80 4.87 5.85 -2.97
C ALA A 80 6.07 4.99 -2.60
N SER A 81 6.51 4.11 -3.50
CA SER A 81 7.54 3.14 -3.15
C SER A 81 8.46 2.91 -4.33
N LYS A 82 9.34 1.91 -4.20
CA LYS A 82 10.21 1.50 -5.30
C LYS A 82 9.66 0.29 -6.02
N TYR A 83 8.56 -0.28 -5.56
CA TYR A 83 8.09 -1.54 -6.11
C TYR A 83 7.25 -1.29 -7.34
N PRO A 84 7.41 -2.11 -8.38
CA PRO A 84 6.56 -1.98 -9.56
C PRO A 84 5.15 -2.48 -9.27
N ILE A 85 4.22 -2.15 -10.15
CA ILE A 85 2.82 -2.54 -9.93
C ILE A 85 2.68 -4.05 -9.83
N GLU A 86 3.50 -4.79 -10.58
CA GLU A 86 3.43 -6.25 -10.55
C GLU A 86 3.74 -6.83 -9.18
N PHE A 87 4.57 -6.12 -8.41
CA PHE A 87 4.85 -6.55 -7.05
C PHE A 87 3.57 -6.64 -6.23
N PHE A 88 2.74 -5.61 -6.35
CA PHE A 88 1.49 -5.59 -5.59
C PHE A 88 0.47 -6.55 -6.14
N GLN A 89 0.44 -6.70 -7.46
CA GLN A 89 -0.54 -7.58 -8.08
C GLN A 89 -0.32 -9.04 -7.74
N GLY A 90 0.90 -9.41 -7.39
CA GLY A 90 1.22 -10.78 -7.05
C GLY A 90 1.09 -11.12 -5.57
N LEU A 91 0.73 -10.16 -4.75
CA LEU A 91 0.60 -10.41 -3.32
C LEU A 91 -0.53 -11.37 -3.00
N PRO A 92 -0.37 -12.18 -1.95
CA PRO A 92 -1.50 -12.97 -1.48
C PRO A 92 -2.66 -12.06 -1.09
N PRO A 93 -3.90 -12.55 -1.19
CA PRO A 93 -5.06 -11.69 -0.96
C PRO A 93 -5.07 -10.96 0.37
N ARG A 94 -4.64 -11.63 1.44
CA ARG A 94 -4.65 -10.99 2.75
C ARG A 94 -3.71 -9.78 2.78
N ASP A 95 -2.51 -9.95 2.25
CA ASP A 95 -1.56 -8.85 2.22
C ASP A 95 -1.96 -7.80 1.21
N ALA A 96 -2.57 -8.20 0.10
CA ALA A 96 -3.08 -7.25 -0.88
C ALA A 96 -4.13 -6.35 -0.25
N MET A 97 -5.03 -6.92 0.54
CA MET A 97 -6.03 -6.13 1.24
C MET A 97 -5.41 -5.18 2.26
N ARG A 98 -4.35 -5.62 2.89
CA ARG A 98 -3.68 -4.77 3.88
C ARG A 98 -3.03 -3.57 3.22
N VAL A 99 -2.43 -3.78 2.04
CA VAL A 99 -1.88 -2.66 1.27
C VAL A 99 -2.99 -1.71 0.87
N LYS A 100 -4.07 -2.26 0.32
CA LYS A 100 -5.20 -1.44 -0.09
C LYS A 100 -5.73 -0.61 1.07
N ASN A 101 -5.90 -1.25 2.23
CA ASN A 101 -6.45 -0.54 3.38
C ASN A 101 -5.50 0.53 3.90
N LYS A 102 -4.21 0.26 3.84
CA LYS A 102 -3.22 1.26 4.26
C LYS A 102 -3.33 2.51 3.39
N VAL A 103 -3.42 2.34 2.09
CA VAL A 103 -3.52 3.46 1.16
C VAL A 103 -4.85 4.18 1.35
N THR A 104 -5.94 3.42 1.45
CA THR A 104 -7.25 4.01 1.63
C THR A 104 -7.32 4.84 2.90
N ASN A 105 -6.79 4.30 3.99
CA ASN A 105 -6.80 5.00 5.27
C ASN A 105 -5.96 6.27 5.22
N PHE A 106 -4.88 6.24 4.45
CA PHE A 106 -4.06 7.41 4.28
C PHE A 106 -4.88 8.56 3.69
N PHE A 107 -5.68 8.27 2.66
CA PHE A 107 -6.47 9.32 2.02
C PHE A 107 -7.60 9.83 2.90
N PHE A 108 -8.19 8.96 3.68
CA PHE A 108 -9.36 9.35 4.46
C PHE A 108 -9.04 9.71 5.91
N GLY A 109 -7.76 9.78 6.24
CA GLY A 109 -7.35 10.23 7.55
C GLY A 109 -7.71 9.32 8.68
N MET A 110 -7.91 8.05 8.40
CA MET A 110 -8.25 7.09 9.42
C MET A 110 -6.99 6.51 9.99
N ALA A 111 -6.74 6.79 11.20
CA ALA A 111 -5.50 6.37 11.83
C ALA A 111 -5.50 4.92 12.22
#